data_9adf89db3013734dd926c501b27bc2c2
#
_entry.id   9adf89db3013734dd926c501b27bc2c2
#
_cell.length_a   1.000
_cell.length_b   1.000
_cell.length_c   1.000
_cell.angle_alpha   90.00
_cell.angle_beta   90.00
_cell.angle_gamma   90.00
#
_symmetry.space_group_name_H-M   'P 1'
#
loop_
_entity.id
_entity.type
_entity.pdbx_description
1 polymer ?
#
loop_
_entity_poly.entity_id
_entity_poly.type
_entity_poly.pdbx_seq_one_letter_code
_entity_poly.pdbx_strand_id
1 'polypeptide(L)'
;MEKQSLNRFVSKYNLAGLVESVKWESKDGSLTTSFISDDKSVLGSVSMKEFEGTSAEFGVYDTTKLTKMLSVLGNDVDFNINDIDGKPVSLKFKDGSTSVNYMLADLSVIPNVPDLKQLPDFNVEIKLDSNSVSYTHLTLPTKA
;
A
#
# COMPACT_ATOMS: atom_id res chain seq x y z
N MET A 1 16.90 -0.85 0.17
CA MET A 1 15.60 -0.49 -0.48
C MET A 1 15.39 1.01 -0.38
N GLU A 2 14.92 1.61 -1.45
CA GLU A 2 14.58 3.04 -1.43
C GLU A 2 13.23 3.29 -0.72
N LYS A 3 13.25 4.11 0.32
CA LYS A 3 12.04 4.53 1.04
C LYS A 3 10.99 5.14 0.11
N GLN A 4 11.44 5.88 -0.91
CA GLN A 4 10.54 6.50 -1.87
C GLN A 4 9.70 5.48 -2.66
N SER A 5 10.29 4.33 -3.02
CA SER A 5 9.57 3.24 -3.69
C SER A 5 8.51 2.64 -2.78
N LEU A 6 8.83 2.43 -1.51
CA LEU A 6 7.86 1.96 -0.53
C LEU A 6 6.74 2.97 -0.28
N ASN A 7 7.07 4.25 -0.13
CA ASN A 7 6.08 5.32 0.03
C ASN A 7 5.15 5.41 -1.18
N ARG A 8 5.68 5.22 -2.38
CA ARG A 8 4.88 5.19 -3.62
C ARG A 8 3.92 4.00 -3.64
N PHE A 9 4.39 2.82 -3.24
CA PHE A 9 3.55 1.63 -3.08
C PHE A 9 2.42 1.87 -2.08
N VAL A 10 2.75 2.37 -0.90
CA VAL A 10 1.79 2.68 0.17
C VAL A 10 0.75 3.70 -0.28
N SER A 11 1.18 4.80 -0.89
CA SER A 11 0.26 5.87 -1.31
C SER A 11 -0.77 5.40 -2.34
N LYS A 12 -0.41 4.44 -3.18
CA LYS A 12 -1.29 3.90 -4.21
C LYS A 12 -2.46 3.08 -3.65
N TYR A 13 -2.29 2.41 -2.51
CA TYR A 13 -3.40 1.68 -1.90
C TYR A 13 -4.07 2.45 -0.75
N ASN A 14 -3.30 3.27 -0.03
CA ASN A 14 -3.82 4.02 1.13
C ASN A 14 -4.81 5.11 0.73
N LEU A 15 -4.67 5.69 -0.46
CA LEU A 15 -5.59 6.69 -1.02
C LEU A 15 -5.89 7.83 -0.04
N ALA A 16 -4.82 8.42 0.52
CA ALA A 16 -4.89 9.52 1.50
C ALA A 16 -5.70 9.17 2.77
N GLY A 17 -5.61 7.93 3.23
CA GLY A 17 -6.25 7.46 4.46
C GLY A 17 -7.58 6.73 4.26
N LEU A 18 -8.05 6.58 3.03
CA LEU A 18 -9.28 5.84 2.74
C LEU A 18 -9.14 4.34 3.06
N VAL A 19 -7.95 3.79 2.88
CA VAL A 19 -7.62 2.38 3.15
C VAL A 19 -6.44 2.31 4.12
N GLU A 20 -6.68 1.84 5.34
CA GLU A 20 -5.67 1.76 6.40
C GLU A 20 -5.16 0.34 6.63
N SER A 21 -6.05 -0.65 6.64
CA SER A 21 -5.73 -2.02 7.02
C SER A 21 -5.67 -2.92 5.79
N VAL A 22 -4.49 -3.47 5.52
CA VAL A 22 -4.24 -4.32 4.35
C VAL A 22 -3.33 -5.49 4.69
N LYS A 23 -3.41 -6.54 3.89
CA LYS A 23 -2.44 -7.62 3.88
C LYS A 23 -1.38 -7.35 2.80
N TRP A 24 -0.13 -7.36 3.19
CA TRP A 24 0.99 -7.36 2.27
C TRP A 24 1.45 -8.79 2.00
N GLU A 25 1.70 -9.11 0.76
CA GLU A 25 2.26 -10.38 0.34
C GLU A 25 3.60 -10.16 -0.38
N SER A 26 4.65 -10.69 0.21
CA SER A 26 5.99 -10.71 -0.39
C SER A 26 6.21 -12.07 -1.06
N LYS A 27 6.50 -12.07 -2.34
CA LYS A 27 6.78 -13.28 -3.10
C LYS A 27 7.62 -12.97 -4.35
N ASP A 28 8.63 -13.81 -4.60
CA ASP A 28 9.44 -13.77 -5.81
C ASP A 28 10.00 -12.38 -6.16
N GLY A 29 10.49 -11.65 -5.15
CA GLY A 29 11.04 -10.31 -5.33
C GLY A 29 10.01 -9.22 -5.58
N SER A 30 8.75 -9.48 -5.30
CA SER A 30 7.66 -8.53 -5.43
C SER A 30 6.90 -8.37 -4.12
N LEU A 31 6.38 -7.19 -3.87
CA LEU A 31 5.47 -6.90 -2.78
C LEU A 31 4.11 -6.51 -3.38
N THR A 32 3.07 -7.20 -2.98
CA THR A 32 1.72 -7.00 -3.51
C THR A 32 0.71 -6.82 -2.38
N THR A 33 -0.27 -5.99 -2.59
CA THR A 33 -1.44 -5.88 -1.73
C THR A 33 -2.70 -5.75 -2.55
N SER A 34 -3.76 -6.43 -2.11
CA SER A 34 -5.13 -6.20 -2.57
C SER A 34 -5.88 -5.49 -1.46
N PHE A 35 -6.70 -4.53 -1.80
CA PHE A 35 -7.36 -3.68 -0.83
C PHE A 35 -8.81 -3.39 -1.20
N ILE A 36 -9.59 -3.09 -0.18
CA ILE A 36 -10.97 -2.65 -0.29
C ILE A 36 -11.21 -1.52 0.71
N SER A 37 -11.92 -0.48 0.30
CA SER A 37 -12.33 0.59 1.22
C SER A 37 -13.41 0.12 2.19
N ASP A 38 -13.55 0.79 3.34
CA ASP A 38 -14.51 0.42 4.39
C ASP A 38 -15.95 0.44 3.88
N ASP A 39 -16.28 1.40 3.03
CA ASP A 39 -17.59 1.52 2.38
C ASP A 39 -17.76 0.59 1.17
N LYS A 40 -16.72 -0.19 0.84
CA LYS A 40 -16.66 -1.13 -0.29
C LYS A 40 -16.84 -0.47 -1.67
N SER A 41 -16.61 0.84 -1.77
CA SER A 41 -16.72 1.58 -3.04
C SER A 41 -15.48 1.45 -3.92
N VAL A 42 -14.33 1.13 -3.33
CA VAL A 42 -13.05 1.01 -4.04
C VAL A 42 -12.44 -0.35 -3.75
N LEU A 43 -12.12 -1.07 -4.81
CA LEU A 43 -11.42 -2.35 -4.80
C LEU A 43 -10.22 -2.26 -5.72
N GLY A 44 -9.06 -2.69 -5.27
CA GLY A 44 -7.87 -2.61 -6.10
C GLY A 44 -6.74 -3.52 -5.67
N SER A 45 -5.69 -3.52 -6.47
CA SER A 45 -4.44 -4.23 -6.20
C SER A 45 -3.26 -3.39 -6.63
N VAL A 46 -2.21 -3.38 -5.83
CA VAL A 46 -0.96 -2.68 -6.11
C VAL A 46 0.21 -3.65 -5.96
N SER A 47 1.16 -3.59 -6.88
CA SER A 47 2.38 -4.40 -6.84
C SER A 47 3.61 -3.51 -7.00
N MET A 48 4.64 -3.83 -6.22
CA MET A 48 5.97 -3.24 -6.30
C MET A 48 6.96 -4.34 -6.63
N LYS A 49 7.78 -4.14 -7.66
CA LYS A 49 8.90 -5.02 -8.02
C LYS A 49 10.16 -4.63 -7.27
N GLU A 50 11.17 -5.49 -7.32
CA GLU A 50 12.46 -5.27 -6.67
C GLU A 50 12.36 -5.11 -5.14
N PHE A 51 11.51 -5.94 -4.53
CA PHE A 51 11.38 -6.02 -3.08
C PHE A 51 12.29 -7.12 -2.52
N GLU A 52 13.19 -6.75 -1.63
CA GLU A 52 14.22 -7.64 -1.06
C GLU A 52 13.75 -8.41 0.19
N GLY A 53 12.48 -8.68 0.31
CA GLY A 53 11.92 -9.44 1.43
C GLY A 53 11.82 -10.94 1.15
N THR A 54 11.82 -11.74 2.21
CA THR A 54 11.49 -13.16 2.14
C THR A 54 10.01 -13.36 1.81
N SER A 55 9.67 -14.53 1.23
CA SER A 55 8.27 -14.86 0.97
C SER A 55 7.48 -14.94 2.27
N ALA A 56 6.52 -14.06 2.45
CA ALA A 56 5.69 -13.97 3.65
C ALA A 56 4.41 -13.17 3.39
N GLU A 57 3.39 -13.47 4.18
CA GLU A 57 2.17 -12.66 4.28
C GLU A 57 2.13 -11.98 5.65
N PHE A 58 1.80 -10.70 5.66
CA PHE A 58 1.74 -9.95 6.91
C PHE A 58 0.71 -8.83 6.89
N GLY A 59 0.12 -8.57 8.06
CA GLY A 59 -0.94 -7.59 8.23
C GLY A 59 -0.43 -6.22 8.64
N VAL A 60 -0.68 -5.22 7.81
CA VAL A 60 -0.47 -3.81 8.13
C VAL A 60 -1.82 -3.21 8.51
N TYR A 61 -2.04 -2.99 9.80
CA TYR A 61 -3.33 -2.54 10.32
C TYR A 61 -3.53 -1.02 10.20
N ASP A 62 -2.48 -0.26 10.45
CA ASP A 62 -2.51 1.21 10.44
C ASP A 62 -1.42 1.75 9.53
N THR A 63 -1.77 1.94 8.28
CA THR A 63 -0.84 2.43 7.24
C THR A 63 -0.39 3.88 7.51
N THR A 64 -1.25 4.74 8.02
CA THR A 64 -0.90 6.12 8.38
C THR A 64 0.19 6.15 9.45
N LYS A 65 0.11 5.29 10.45
CA LYS A 65 1.16 5.14 11.48
C LYS A 65 2.47 4.66 10.88
N LEU A 66 2.43 3.67 10.00
CA LEU A 66 3.61 3.17 9.28
C LEU A 66 4.28 4.30 8.49
N THR A 67 3.52 5.07 7.75
CA THR A 67 4.02 6.21 6.97
C THR A 67 4.68 7.27 7.85
N LYS A 68 4.09 7.58 8.99
CA LYS A 68 4.68 8.51 9.97
C LYS A 68 6.00 7.98 10.53
N MET A 69 6.08 6.69 10.84
CA MET A 69 7.32 6.06 11.30
C MET A 69 8.41 6.08 10.22
N LEU A 70 8.06 5.86 8.97
CA LEU A 70 9.01 5.95 7.85
C LEU A 70 9.51 7.38 7.61
N SER A 71 8.75 8.39 7.96
CA SER A 71 9.10 9.79 7.69
C SER A 71 10.35 10.26 8.42
N VAL A 72 10.72 9.64 9.55
CA VAL A 72 11.92 9.97 10.31
C VAL A 72 13.20 9.34 9.75
N LEU A 73 13.07 8.42 8.80
CA LEU A 73 14.20 7.72 8.18
C LEU A 73 14.70 8.45 6.94
N GLY A 74 15.99 8.27 6.63
CA GLY A 74 16.57 8.69 5.36
C GLY A 74 16.01 7.94 4.16
N ASN A 75 16.53 8.19 2.97
CA ASN A 75 15.98 7.60 1.74
C ASN A 75 16.45 6.16 1.49
N ASP A 76 17.65 5.83 1.94
CA ASP A 76 18.20 4.47 1.83
C ASP A 76 17.96 3.71 3.12
N VAL A 77 17.11 2.70 3.06
CA VAL A 77 16.58 2.00 4.24
C VAL A 77 16.81 0.50 4.11
N ASP A 78 17.41 -0.08 5.14
CA ASP A 78 17.45 -1.53 5.32
C ASP A 78 16.12 -2.01 5.87
N PHE A 79 15.54 -3.02 5.23
CA PHE A 79 14.26 -3.61 5.60
C PHE A 79 14.45 -5.05 6.04
N ASN A 80 13.85 -5.39 7.18
CA ASN A 80 13.82 -6.76 7.70
C ASN A 80 12.43 -7.10 8.25
N ILE A 81 12.02 -8.34 8.04
CA ILE A 81 10.84 -8.91 8.67
C ILE A 81 11.31 -9.74 9.88
N ASN A 82 10.86 -9.38 11.06
CA ASN A 82 11.10 -10.19 12.25
C ASN A 82 9.95 -11.17 12.43
N ASP A 83 10.30 -12.44 12.61
CA ASP A 83 9.33 -13.51 12.82
C ASP A 83 9.56 -14.23 14.15
N ILE A 84 8.52 -14.85 14.64
CA ILE A 84 8.55 -15.78 15.78
C ILE A 84 7.89 -17.07 15.31
N ASP A 85 8.63 -18.16 15.35
CA ASP A 85 8.18 -19.47 14.90
C ASP A 85 7.62 -19.48 13.46
N GLY A 86 8.28 -18.72 12.57
CA GLY A 86 7.87 -18.60 11.17
C GLY A 86 6.69 -17.67 10.91
N LYS A 87 6.17 -17.00 11.96
CA LYS A 87 5.09 -16.02 11.85
C LYS A 87 5.65 -14.61 11.92
N PRO A 88 5.47 -13.77 10.91
CA PRO A 88 5.91 -12.37 10.94
C PRO A 88 5.22 -11.59 12.06
N VAL A 89 6.01 -10.89 12.89
CA VAL A 89 5.50 -10.12 14.03
C VAL A 89 5.80 -8.63 13.94
N SER A 90 6.87 -8.24 13.24
CA SER A 90 7.19 -6.82 13.05
C SER A 90 8.01 -6.59 11.79
N LEU A 91 7.90 -5.37 11.27
CA LEU A 91 8.75 -4.84 10.21
C LEU A 91 9.78 -3.91 10.85
N LYS A 92 11.04 -4.17 10.58
CA LYS A 92 12.15 -3.33 11.02
C LYS A 92 12.71 -2.55 9.85
N PHE A 93 12.78 -1.24 10.02
CA PHE A 93 13.40 -0.33 9.07
C PHE A 93 14.56 0.37 9.75
N LYS A 94 15.69 0.43 9.09
CA LYS A 94 16.90 1.05 9.61
C LYS A 94 17.58 1.89 8.53
N ASP A 95 17.93 3.12 8.87
CA ASP A 95 18.91 3.91 8.15
C ASP A 95 20.11 4.16 9.07
N GLY A 96 21.33 3.95 8.65
CA GLY A 96 22.54 4.23 9.42
C GLY A 96 22.37 4.25 10.96
N SER A 97 21.85 5.33 11.50
CA SER A 97 21.74 5.59 12.94
C SER A 97 20.34 5.39 13.54
N THR A 98 19.29 5.43 12.72
CA THR A 98 17.90 5.39 13.18
C THR A 98 17.25 4.05 12.82
N SER A 99 16.55 3.47 13.78
CA SER A 99 15.82 2.21 13.58
C SER A 99 14.39 2.35 14.10
N VAL A 100 13.42 1.90 13.30
CA VAL A 100 12.00 1.84 13.70
C VAL A 100 11.46 0.44 13.52
N ASN A 101 10.64 0.00 14.45
CA ASN A 101 9.91 -1.25 14.38
C ASN A 101 8.42 -0.96 14.27
N TYR A 102 7.80 -1.50 13.24
CA TYR A 102 6.36 -1.47 13.07
C TYR A 102 5.78 -2.83 13.44
N MET A 103 4.89 -2.86 14.43
CA MET A 103 4.24 -4.11 14.87
C MET A 103 3.16 -4.50 13.89
N LEU A 104 3.22 -5.74 13.42
CA LEU A 104 2.23 -6.32 12.52
C LEU A 104 0.99 -6.78 13.27
N ALA A 105 -0.15 -6.71 12.59
CA ALA A 105 -1.40 -7.26 13.08
C ALA A 105 -1.56 -8.73 12.67
N ASP A 106 -2.37 -9.47 13.40
CA ASP A 106 -2.81 -10.79 12.97
C ASP A 106 -3.65 -10.67 11.68
N LEU A 107 -3.45 -11.59 10.75
CA LEU A 107 -4.19 -11.58 9.48
C LEU A 107 -5.71 -11.70 9.66
N SER A 108 -6.16 -12.26 10.77
CA SER A 108 -7.59 -12.40 11.09
C SER A 108 -8.32 -11.06 11.30
N VAL A 109 -7.59 -10.00 11.70
CA VAL A 109 -8.17 -8.66 11.90
C VAL A 109 -8.09 -7.77 10.66
N ILE A 110 -7.42 -8.23 9.61
CA ILE A 110 -7.33 -7.52 8.35
C ILE A 110 -8.58 -7.83 7.50
N PRO A 111 -9.24 -6.82 6.91
CA PRO A 111 -10.40 -7.04 6.05
C PRO A 111 -10.09 -8.00 4.90
N ASN A 112 -11.01 -8.94 4.68
CA ASN A 112 -10.90 -9.87 3.56
C ASN A 112 -11.29 -9.15 2.26
N VAL A 113 -10.44 -9.26 1.25
CA VAL A 113 -10.64 -8.62 -0.05
C VAL A 113 -11.18 -9.67 -1.03
N PRO A 114 -12.39 -9.48 -1.59
CA PRO A 114 -12.93 -10.42 -2.55
C PRO A 114 -12.16 -10.39 -3.88
N ASP A 115 -12.04 -11.54 -4.51
CA ASP A 115 -11.48 -11.65 -5.86
C ASP A 115 -12.51 -11.18 -6.89
N LEU A 116 -12.09 -10.26 -7.75
CA LEU A 116 -12.88 -9.84 -8.89
C LEU A 116 -12.69 -10.85 -10.02
N LYS A 117 -13.53 -11.87 -10.07
CA LYS A 117 -13.41 -12.98 -11.05
C LYS A 117 -13.77 -12.57 -12.47
N GLN A 118 -14.66 -11.61 -12.62
CA GLN A 118 -15.14 -11.14 -13.91
C GLN A 118 -15.50 -9.66 -13.84
N LEU A 119 -14.94 -8.88 -14.76
CA LEU A 119 -15.34 -7.49 -14.93
C LEU A 119 -16.68 -7.43 -15.68
N PRO A 120 -17.59 -6.53 -15.29
CA PRO A 120 -18.80 -6.29 -16.07
C PRO A 120 -18.46 -5.72 -17.44
N ASP A 121 -19.31 -5.93 -18.41
CA ASP A 121 -19.23 -5.27 -19.71
C ASP A 121 -19.41 -3.77 -19.53
N PHE A 122 -18.49 -2.97 -20.10
CA PHE A 122 -18.56 -1.52 -20.05
C PHE A 122 -19.29 -0.98 -21.29
N ASN A 123 -20.27 -0.13 -21.08
CA ASN A 123 -21.00 0.54 -22.16
C ASN A 123 -20.24 1.74 -22.72
N VAL A 124 -19.32 2.30 -21.94
CA VAL A 124 -18.54 3.49 -22.29
C VAL A 124 -17.10 3.31 -21.83
N GLU A 125 -16.16 3.61 -22.69
CA GLU A 125 -14.73 3.69 -22.38
C GLU A 125 -14.23 5.10 -22.62
N ILE A 126 -13.55 5.68 -21.62
CA ILE A 126 -12.98 7.02 -21.70
C ILE A 126 -11.50 6.95 -21.35
N LYS A 127 -10.64 7.50 -22.21
CA LYS A 127 -9.23 7.71 -21.90
C LYS A 127 -9.04 9.01 -21.15
N LEU A 128 -8.48 8.91 -19.95
CA LEU A 128 -8.11 10.06 -19.13
C LEU A 128 -6.59 10.12 -18.97
N ASP A 129 -6.04 11.30 -19.10
CA ASP A 129 -4.66 11.58 -18.70
C ASP A 129 -4.62 12.51 -17.48
N SER A 130 -3.43 12.73 -16.91
CA SER A 130 -3.27 13.58 -15.73
C SER A 130 -3.73 15.02 -15.99
N ASN A 131 -3.52 15.54 -17.19
CA ASN A 131 -3.92 16.89 -17.57
C ASN A 131 -5.43 17.01 -17.65
N SER A 132 -6.12 16.04 -18.26
CA SER A 132 -7.58 16.01 -18.33
C SER A 132 -8.23 16.09 -16.96
N VAL A 133 -7.73 15.33 -15.99
CA VAL A 133 -8.24 15.34 -14.61
C VAL A 133 -7.98 16.68 -13.93
N SER A 134 -6.79 17.25 -14.08
CA SER A 134 -6.45 18.56 -13.50
C SER A 134 -7.31 19.68 -14.07
N TYR A 135 -7.54 19.72 -15.38
CA TYR A 135 -8.38 20.73 -16.03
C TYR A 135 -9.85 20.61 -15.68
N THR A 136 -10.36 19.42 -15.43
CA THR A 136 -11.73 19.22 -14.95
C THR A 136 -11.99 20.00 -13.67
N HIS A 137 -11.06 20.00 -12.71
CA HIS A 137 -11.18 20.76 -11.48
C HIS A 137 -11.11 22.28 -11.69
N LEU A 138 -10.38 22.75 -12.69
CA LEU A 138 -10.22 24.18 -12.97
C LEU A 138 -11.37 24.76 -13.80
N THR A 139 -12.03 23.97 -14.62
CA THR A 139 -13.03 24.46 -15.60
C THR A 139 -14.46 24.37 -15.13
N LEU A 140 -14.81 23.49 -14.21
CA LEU A 140 -16.17 23.35 -13.69
C LEU A 140 -16.76 24.62 -13.09
N PRO A 141 -16.03 25.46 -12.34
CA PRO A 141 -16.57 26.69 -11.76
C PRO A 141 -16.78 27.83 -12.74
N THR A 142 -16.28 27.76 -13.95
CA THR A 142 -16.32 28.86 -14.92
C THR A 142 -17.63 28.96 -15.70
N LYS A 143 -18.49 28.03 -15.53
CA LYS A 143 -19.85 28.10 -16.10
C LYS A 143 -20.75 28.90 -15.18
N ALA A 144 -20.92 30.09 -15.59
CA ALA A 144 -21.95 30.94 -14.98
C ALA A 144 -23.35 30.45 -15.40
#